data_c11beed50d5f9a43397ce06433977ffb
#
_entry.id   c11beed50d5f9a43397ce06433977ffb
#
_cell.length_a   1.000
_cell.length_b   1.000
_cell.length_c   1.000
_cell.angle_alpha   90.00
_cell.angle_beta   90.00
_cell.angle_gamma   90.00
#
_symmetry.space_group_name_H-M   'P 1'
#
loop_
_entity.id
_entity.type
_entity.pdbx_description
1 polymer ?
#
loop_
_entity_poly.entity_id
_entity_poly.type
_entity_poly.pdbx_seq_one_letter_code
_entity_poly.pdbx_strand_id
1 'polypeptide(L)'
;DQRATLLESIHASTAAVSEEWADAAAVSKSLPPGHPLRGEEWFTGPYMTLVSTEWLARTMRNLARGGNPLDGVPMDVTADGRVRARVFPGDASDRIIASGFTGEVWFDRDVTVARARAAAGLGQRTPAASGGVGLVLGAGNVTSIPVADVLTELIAHNRVSLLKVNPTQDALVPVFERALAPLVEAGLLRIVRGGGEVGAYLSRHERIDHVHITGSERTFDAIVWGSGDDAVRRKAADEPLLTKPITAELGGVSPVIVVPGPWTEADLAFQAEHVATMRLQNAGHNCVAGQVVVVSRDWPQREAFLGHLRRAMAATPSREVWYPGSSDRLSAVRAAHPDAAWSDGGR
;
A
#
# COMPACT_ATOMS: atom_id res chain seq x y z
N ASP A 1 -25.61 4.59 -7.34
CA ASP A 1 -25.33 4.83 -8.77
C ASP A 1 -24.32 5.96 -8.99
N GLN A 2 -24.54 7.17 -8.44
CA GLN A 2 -23.63 8.31 -8.66
C GLN A 2 -22.16 8.02 -8.33
N ARG A 3 -21.90 7.33 -7.21
CA ARG A 3 -20.52 6.92 -6.84
C ARG A 3 -19.92 5.90 -7.80
N ALA A 4 -20.73 5.00 -8.33
CA ALA A 4 -20.27 4.06 -9.35
C ALA A 4 -19.87 4.79 -10.62
N THR A 5 -20.73 5.70 -11.11
CA THR A 5 -20.42 6.52 -12.30
C THR A 5 -19.16 7.36 -12.08
N LEU A 6 -18.97 7.95 -10.89
CA LEU A 6 -17.77 8.71 -10.57
C LEU A 6 -16.51 7.84 -10.62
N LEU A 7 -16.56 6.63 -10.05
CA LEU A 7 -15.45 5.67 -10.09
C LEU A 7 -15.13 5.20 -11.51
N GLU A 8 -16.14 4.97 -12.34
CA GLU A 8 -15.98 4.65 -13.76
C GLU A 8 -15.33 5.82 -14.54
N SER A 9 -15.66 7.05 -14.19
CA SER A 9 -15.02 8.24 -14.77
C SER A 9 -13.55 8.36 -14.35
N ILE A 10 -13.24 8.08 -13.09
CA ILE A 10 -11.85 8.04 -12.58
C ILE A 10 -11.06 6.92 -13.27
N HIS A 11 -11.69 5.76 -13.47
CA HIS A 11 -11.08 4.65 -14.21
C HIS A 11 -10.70 5.09 -15.62
N ALA A 12 -11.61 5.72 -16.36
CA ALA A 12 -11.36 6.19 -17.72
C ALA A 12 -10.28 7.28 -17.78
N SER A 13 -10.31 8.27 -16.88
CA SER A 13 -9.30 9.33 -16.83
C SER A 13 -7.93 8.80 -16.41
N THR A 14 -7.88 7.83 -15.50
CA THR A 14 -6.63 7.12 -15.13
C THR A 14 -6.06 6.36 -16.33
N ALA A 15 -6.89 5.61 -17.06
CA ALA A 15 -6.46 4.88 -18.25
C ALA A 15 -5.82 5.81 -19.29
N ALA A 16 -6.42 6.99 -19.50
CA ALA A 16 -5.93 7.98 -20.46
C ALA A 16 -4.54 8.56 -20.12
N VAL A 17 -4.09 8.51 -18.87
CA VAL A 17 -2.80 9.05 -18.41
C VAL A 17 -1.84 7.99 -17.90
N SER A 18 -2.16 6.71 -18.08
CA SER A 18 -1.41 5.59 -17.46
C SER A 18 0.06 5.55 -17.88
N GLU A 19 0.36 5.76 -19.14
CA GLU A 19 1.74 5.77 -19.66
C GLU A 19 2.54 6.93 -19.04
N GLU A 20 1.97 8.13 -19.06
CA GLU A 20 2.61 9.29 -18.46
C GLU A 20 2.81 9.14 -16.96
N TRP A 21 1.84 8.51 -16.27
CA TRP A 21 1.99 8.20 -14.84
C TRP A 21 3.17 7.28 -14.58
N ALA A 22 3.24 6.15 -15.29
CA ALA A 22 4.34 5.20 -15.13
C ALA A 22 5.70 5.82 -15.46
N ASP A 23 5.76 6.66 -16.50
CA ASP A 23 6.96 7.36 -16.89
C ASP A 23 7.41 8.41 -15.87
N ALA A 24 6.50 9.25 -15.39
CA ALA A 24 6.82 10.25 -14.35
C ALA A 24 7.25 9.57 -13.04
N ALA A 25 6.63 8.46 -12.68
CA ALA A 25 7.03 7.65 -11.52
C ALA A 25 8.44 7.08 -11.69
N ALA A 26 8.74 6.51 -12.85
CA ALA A 26 10.05 5.95 -13.15
C ALA A 26 11.16 7.03 -13.12
N VAL A 27 10.90 8.21 -13.70
CA VAL A 27 11.82 9.34 -13.67
C VAL A 27 12.08 9.81 -12.24
N SER A 28 11.02 9.91 -11.41
CA SER A 28 11.16 10.32 -10.00
C SER A 28 12.00 9.35 -9.15
N LYS A 29 12.17 8.11 -9.63
CA LYS A 29 12.95 7.05 -9.00
C LYS A 29 14.27 6.74 -9.72
N SER A 30 14.74 7.65 -10.56
CA SER A 30 16.00 7.53 -11.32
C SER A 30 16.07 6.28 -12.22
N LEU A 31 14.93 5.82 -12.76
CA LEU A 31 14.88 4.71 -13.71
C LEU A 31 14.91 5.24 -15.16
N PRO A 32 16.04 5.12 -15.89
CA PRO A 32 16.16 5.64 -17.24
C PRO A 32 15.24 4.87 -18.22
N PRO A 33 14.95 5.45 -19.41
CA PRO A 33 14.25 4.75 -20.47
C PRO A 33 14.90 3.39 -20.78
N GLY A 34 14.07 2.34 -20.96
CA GLY A 34 14.53 0.97 -21.23
C GLY A 34 15.02 0.20 -20.00
N HIS A 35 15.04 0.79 -18.81
CA HIS A 35 15.42 0.05 -17.61
C HIS A 35 14.41 -1.06 -17.31
N PRO A 36 14.84 -2.33 -17.05
CA PRO A 36 13.93 -3.46 -16.88
C PRO A 36 12.95 -3.31 -15.72
N LEU A 37 13.32 -2.57 -14.66
CA LEU A 37 12.46 -2.34 -13.49
C LEU A 37 11.39 -1.24 -13.70
N ARG A 38 11.31 -0.59 -14.86
CA ARG A 38 10.23 0.38 -15.11
C ARG A 38 8.83 -0.25 -15.07
N GLY A 39 8.73 -1.56 -15.33
CA GLY A 39 7.49 -2.32 -15.19
C GLY A 39 6.87 -2.26 -13.78
N GLU A 40 7.69 -2.09 -12.74
CA GLU A 40 7.20 -1.91 -11.36
C GLU A 40 6.28 -0.68 -11.25
N GLU A 41 6.59 0.40 -11.98
CA GLU A 41 5.82 1.65 -11.89
C GLU A 41 4.47 1.55 -12.61
N TRP A 42 4.37 0.74 -13.65
CA TRP A 42 3.08 0.40 -14.25
C TRP A 42 2.20 -0.37 -13.27
N PHE A 43 2.77 -1.37 -12.62
CA PHE A 43 2.05 -2.23 -11.69
C PHE A 43 1.62 -1.47 -10.42
N THR A 44 2.55 -0.76 -9.76
CA THR A 44 2.31 -0.09 -8.48
C THR A 44 1.72 1.33 -8.60
N GLY A 45 1.47 1.79 -9.80
CA GLY A 45 0.85 3.07 -10.12
C GLY A 45 -0.52 2.90 -10.78
N PRO A 46 -0.61 3.14 -12.10
CA PRO A 46 -1.89 3.16 -12.79
C PRO A 46 -2.65 1.84 -12.73
N TYR A 47 -1.99 0.67 -12.85
CA TYR A 47 -2.67 -0.63 -12.80
C TYR A 47 -3.45 -0.84 -11.50
N MET A 48 -2.82 -0.61 -10.36
CA MET A 48 -3.48 -0.75 -9.05
C MET A 48 -4.67 0.21 -8.90
N THR A 49 -4.56 1.42 -9.44
CA THR A 49 -5.65 2.41 -9.44
C THR A 49 -6.81 1.97 -10.34
N LEU A 50 -6.52 1.45 -11.54
CA LEU A 50 -7.52 0.93 -12.46
C LEU A 50 -8.29 -0.25 -11.85
N VAL A 51 -7.58 -1.24 -11.31
CA VAL A 51 -8.19 -2.40 -10.66
C VAL A 51 -9.05 -1.98 -9.46
N SER A 52 -8.54 -1.08 -8.62
CA SER A 52 -9.28 -0.60 -7.44
C SER A 52 -10.56 0.14 -7.81
N THR A 53 -10.51 1.03 -8.80
CA THR A 53 -11.68 1.78 -9.25
C THR A 53 -12.72 0.89 -9.91
N GLU A 54 -12.30 -0.12 -10.67
CA GLU A 54 -13.21 -1.10 -11.26
C GLU A 54 -13.97 -1.91 -10.20
N TRP A 55 -13.25 -2.49 -9.24
CA TRP A 55 -13.86 -3.28 -8.17
C TRP A 55 -14.77 -2.43 -7.27
N LEU A 56 -14.37 -1.22 -6.94
CA LEU A 56 -15.20 -0.30 -6.18
C LEU A 56 -16.45 0.10 -6.96
N ALA A 57 -16.35 0.36 -8.28
CA ALA A 57 -17.51 0.67 -9.11
C ALA A 57 -18.51 -0.48 -9.19
N ARG A 58 -18.01 -1.73 -9.38
CA ARG A 58 -18.85 -2.95 -9.35
C ARG A 58 -19.57 -3.08 -8.00
N THR A 59 -18.87 -2.86 -6.89
CA THR A 59 -19.44 -2.89 -5.55
C THR A 59 -20.52 -1.84 -5.37
N MET A 60 -20.29 -0.60 -5.81
CA MET A 60 -21.28 0.47 -5.75
C MET A 60 -22.51 0.19 -6.63
N ARG A 61 -22.32 -0.38 -7.82
CA ARG A 61 -23.43 -0.82 -8.69
C ARG A 61 -24.26 -1.92 -8.02
N ASN A 62 -23.61 -2.89 -7.38
CA ASN A 62 -24.30 -3.96 -6.67
C ASN A 62 -25.16 -3.40 -5.52
N LEU A 63 -24.57 -2.55 -4.67
CA LEU A 63 -25.26 -1.87 -3.59
C LEU A 63 -26.46 -1.03 -4.06
N ALA A 64 -26.31 -0.32 -5.20
CA ALA A 64 -27.38 0.50 -5.77
C ALA A 64 -28.60 -0.32 -6.23
N ARG A 65 -28.37 -1.60 -6.53
CA ARG A 65 -29.46 -2.56 -6.89
C ARG A 65 -30.02 -3.30 -5.68
N GLY A 66 -29.62 -2.93 -4.46
CA GLY A 66 -30.03 -3.61 -3.23
C GLY A 66 -29.27 -4.90 -2.92
N GLY A 67 -28.19 -5.19 -3.65
CA GLY A 67 -27.30 -6.31 -3.42
C GLY A 67 -26.36 -6.12 -2.23
N ASN A 68 -25.47 -7.08 -2.04
CA ASN A 68 -24.47 -7.09 -0.96
C ASN A 68 -23.06 -7.13 -1.54
N PRO A 69 -22.07 -6.41 -0.97
CA PRO A 69 -20.68 -6.46 -1.44
C PRO A 69 -20.08 -7.87 -1.48
N LEU A 70 -20.60 -8.78 -0.68
CA LEU A 70 -20.18 -10.19 -0.63
C LEU A 70 -20.99 -11.12 -1.56
N ASP A 71 -21.86 -10.57 -2.44
CA ASP A 71 -22.56 -11.40 -3.42
C ASP A 71 -21.57 -11.95 -4.46
N GLY A 72 -21.63 -13.26 -4.66
CA GLY A 72 -20.70 -13.97 -5.55
C GLY A 72 -19.34 -14.28 -4.95
N VAL A 73 -19.02 -13.80 -3.74
CA VAL A 73 -17.78 -14.15 -3.04
C VAL A 73 -17.94 -15.53 -2.38
N PRO A 74 -17.13 -16.53 -2.75
CA PRO A 74 -17.18 -17.84 -2.10
C PRO A 74 -16.78 -17.73 -0.63
N MET A 75 -17.64 -18.24 0.25
CA MET A 75 -17.41 -18.24 1.70
C MET A 75 -17.60 -19.64 2.25
N ASP A 76 -16.71 -20.07 3.12
CA ASP A 76 -16.80 -21.32 3.87
C ASP A 76 -16.40 -21.12 5.34
N VAL A 77 -16.47 -22.23 6.12
CA VAL A 77 -16.02 -22.23 7.52
C VAL A 77 -14.83 -23.16 7.63
N THR A 78 -13.75 -22.66 8.17
CA THR A 78 -12.50 -23.40 8.39
C THR A 78 -12.66 -24.43 9.52
N ALA A 79 -11.74 -25.38 9.63
CA ALA A 79 -11.76 -26.43 10.65
C ALA A 79 -11.75 -25.88 12.09
N ASP A 80 -11.18 -24.68 12.30
CA ASP A 80 -11.15 -23.98 13.59
C ASP A 80 -12.37 -23.07 13.83
N GLY A 81 -13.39 -23.14 12.94
CA GLY A 81 -14.67 -22.45 13.09
C GLY A 81 -14.72 -21.01 12.58
N ARG A 82 -13.70 -20.51 11.92
CA ARG A 82 -13.70 -19.15 11.33
C ARG A 82 -14.40 -19.12 9.98
N VAL A 83 -15.13 -18.07 9.74
CA VAL A 83 -15.61 -17.75 8.39
C VAL A 83 -14.42 -17.27 7.54
N ARG A 84 -14.33 -17.81 6.33
CA ARG A 84 -13.31 -17.46 5.36
C ARG A 84 -13.99 -17.06 4.04
N ALA A 85 -13.57 -15.91 3.48
CA ALA A 85 -14.00 -15.44 2.16
C ALA A 85 -12.83 -15.51 1.18
N ARG A 86 -13.02 -16.16 0.05
CA ARG A 86 -12.01 -16.19 -1.03
C ARG A 86 -12.19 -14.95 -1.90
N VAL A 87 -11.26 -13.99 -1.76
CA VAL A 87 -11.36 -12.69 -2.41
C VAL A 87 -10.49 -12.56 -3.66
N PHE A 88 -9.54 -13.48 -3.87
CA PHE A 88 -8.68 -13.49 -5.04
C PHE A 88 -8.41 -14.94 -5.52
N PRO A 89 -8.37 -15.21 -6.84
CA PRO A 89 -8.70 -14.31 -7.94
C PRO A 89 -10.19 -13.97 -7.99
N GLY A 90 -10.49 -12.72 -8.33
CA GLY A 90 -11.87 -12.23 -8.44
C GLY A 90 -12.48 -12.46 -9.82
N ASP A 91 -11.65 -12.49 -10.88
CA ASP A 91 -12.11 -12.71 -12.25
C ASP A 91 -11.11 -13.49 -13.11
N ALA A 92 -11.35 -13.55 -14.44
CA ALA A 92 -10.50 -14.28 -15.38
C ALA A 92 -9.15 -13.59 -15.60
N SER A 93 -9.11 -12.25 -15.56
CA SER A 93 -7.88 -11.48 -15.72
C SER A 93 -6.90 -11.76 -14.58
N ASP A 94 -7.40 -11.78 -13.35
CA ASP A 94 -6.61 -12.13 -12.17
C ASP A 94 -5.96 -13.51 -12.30
N ARG A 95 -6.72 -14.50 -12.82
CA ARG A 95 -6.21 -15.88 -13.01
C ARG A 95 -5.08 -15.96 -14.04
N ILE A 96 -5.07 -15.06 -15.01
CA ILE A 96 -4.02 -15.01 -16.05
C ILE A 96 -2.79 -14.28 -15.49
N ILE A 97 -2.98 -13.08 -14.94
CA ILE A 97 -1.90 -12.19 -14.51
C ILE A 97 -1.20 -12.75 -13.26
N ALA A 98 -1.97 -13.32 -12.32
CA ALA A 98 -1.46 -13.85 -11.07
C ALA A 98 -1.75 -15.37 -10.94
N SER A 99 -1.43 -16.12 -11.98
CA SER A 99 -1.63 -17.58 -12.01
C SER A 99 -0.98 -18.26 -10.81
N GLY A 100 -1.76 -19.09 -10.10
CA GLY A 100 -1.29 -19.82 -8.92
C GLY A 100 -1.41 -19.06 -7.59
N PHE A 101 -1.72 -17.76 -7.63
CA PHE A 101 -1.96 -16.99 -6.39
C PHE A 101 -3.42 -17.05 -5.97
N THR A 102 -3.64 -17.10 -4.65
CA THR A 102 -4.97 -17.00 -4.05
C THR A 102 -4.93 -16.05 -2.86
N GLY A 103 -6.04 -15.35 -2.63
CA GLY A 103 -6.21 -14.46 -1.49
C GLY A 103 -7.48 -14.79 -0.71
N GLU A 104 -7.37 -14.82 0.61
CA GLU A 104 -8.47 -15.15 1.51
C GLU A 104 -8.54 -14.13 2.64
N VAL A 105 -9.75 -13.74 3.03
CA VAL A 105 -10.02 -12.95 4.23
C VAL A 105 -10.62 -13.88 5.28
N TRP A 106 -9.93 -14.02 6.40
CA TRP A 106 -10.40 -14.80 7.54
C TRP A 106 -10.97 -13.86 8.59
N PHE A 107 -12.24 -14.04 8.89
CA PHE A 107 -12.93 -13.22 9.89
C PHE A 107 -12.57 -13.64 11.31
N ASP A 108 -12.85 -12.77 12.27
CA ASP A 108 -12.71 -13.10 13.69
C ASP A 108 -13.64 -14.27 14.08
N ARG A 109 -13.29 -14.97 15.16
CA ARG A 109 -13.95 -16.24 15.56
C ARG A 109 -15.43 -16.09 15.86
N ASP A 110 -15.87 -14.91 16.28
CA ASP A 110 -17.27 -14.60 16.62
C ASP A 110 -18.10 -14.11 15.42
N VAL A 111 -17.49 -13.98 14.24
CA VAL A 111 -18.16 -13.50 13.04
C VAL A 111 -18.76 -14.67 12.26
N THR A 112 -20.09 -14.66 12.15
CA THR A 112 -20.84 -15.58 11.28
C THR A 112 -20.93 -15.02 9.85
N VAL A 113 -21.24 -15.88 8.87
CA VAL A 113 -21.51 -15.44 7.48
C VAL A 113 -22.61 -14.39 7.44
N ALA A 114 -23.68 -14.58 8.22
CA ALA A 114 -24.78 -13.61 8.30
C ALA A 114 -24.31 -12.25 8.84
N ARG A 115 -23.48 -12.24 9.89
CA ARG A 115 -22.91 -11.01 10.47
C ARG A 115 -21.95 -10.32 9.50
N ALA A 116 -21.08 -11.07 8.82
CA ALA A 116 -20.18 -10.52 7.80
C ALA A 116 -20.98 -9.82 6.69
N ARG A 117 -22.02 -10.47 6.16
CA ARG A 117 -22.91 -9.89 5.14
C ARG A 117 -23.69 -8.69 5.65
N ALA A 118 -24.17 -8.71 6.87
CA ALA A 118 -24.88 -7.57 7.47
C ALA A 118 -23.97 -6.35 7.67
N ALA A 119 -22.68 -6.56 7.98
CA ALA A 119 -21.69 -5.51 8.18
C ALA A 119 -21.13 -4.95 6.86
N ALA A 120 -21.19 -5.70 5.76
CA ALA A 120 -20.62 -5.29 4.49
C ALA A 120 -21.32 -4.05 3.91
N GLY A 121 -20.55 -3.03 3.52
CA GLY A 121 -21.05 -1.80 2.90
C GLY A 121 -21.75 -0.83 3.87
N LEU A 122 -21.49 -0.90 5.16
CA LEU A 122 -22.13 -0.02 6.16
C LEU A 122 -21.93 1.48 5.89
N GLY A 123 -20.74 1.90 5.45
CA GLY A 123 -20.47 3.31 5.14
C GLY A 123 -21.39 3.87 4.04
N GLN A 124 -21.80 3.03 3.08
CA GLN A 124 -22.74 3.42 2.03
C GLN A 124 -24.21 3.22 2.43
N ARG A 125 -24.50 2.28 3.34
CA ARG A 125 -25.87 2.03 3.85
C ARG A 125 -26.32 3.06 4.86
N THR A 126 -25.37 3.66 5.59
CA THR A 126 -25.64 4.67 6.62
C THR A 126 -24.86 5.96 6.37
N PRO A 127 -24.99 6.60 5.19
CA PRO A 127 -24.16 7.76 4.81
C PRO A 127 -24.34 8.96 5.75
N ALA A 128 -25.49 9.11 6.39
CA ALA A 128 -25.73 10.20 7.33
C ALA A 128 -24.98 10.05 8.67
N ALA A 129 -24.45 8.85 8.97
CA ALA A 129 -23.71 8.59 10.19
C ALA A 129 -22.19 8.89 10.05
N SER A 130 -21.74 9.28 8.87
CA SER A 130 -20.34 9.58 8.55
C SER A 130 -20.24 10.76 7.58
N GLY A 131 -19.05 11.32 7.41
CA GLY A 131 -18.79 12.44 6.53
C GLY A 131 -17.69 13.33 7.07
N GLY A 132 -17.52 14.51 6.48
CA GLY A 132 -16.52 15.49 6.88
C GLY A 132 -15.38 15.63 5.87
N VAL A 133 -14.27 16.20 6.32
CA VAL A 133 -13.06 16.44 5.53
C VAL A 133 -11.93 15.57 6.05
N GLY A 134 -11.46 14.62 5.22
CA GLY A 134 -10.27 13.81 5.48
C GLY A 134 -9.02 14.47 4.91
N LEU A 135 -7.99 14.65 5.74
CA LEU A 135 -6.64 14.97 5.27
C LEU A 135 -5.90 13.69 4.99
N VAL A 136 -5.49 13.51 3.74
CA VAL A 136 -4.61 12.40 3.34
C VAL A 136 -3.17 12.94 3.23
N LEU A 137 -2.29 12.48 4.12
CA LEU A 137 -0.85 12.69 4.03
C LEU A 137 -0.26 11.54 3.22
N GLY A 138 -0.15 11.75 1.91
CA GLY A 138 0.11 10.71 0.94
C GLY A 138 1.48 10.04 1.10
N ALA A 139 1.52 8.75 0.78
CA ALA A 139 2.73 7.95 0.73
C ALA A 139 3.76 8.53 -0.24
N GLY A 140 5.05 8.33 0.08
CA GLY A 140 6.16 8.80 -0.77
C GLY A 140 6.81 7.71 -1.61
N ASN A 141 6.42 6.44 -1.44
CA ASN A 141 7.12 5.29 -2.00
C ASN A 141 6.39 4.61 -3.18
N VAL A 142 5.08 4.53 -3.14
CA VAL A 142 4.23 3.86 -4.14
C VAL A 142 3.17 4.85 -4.62
N THR A 143 3.07 5.02 -5.94
CA THR A 143 2.32 6.16 -6.50
C THR A 143 0.80 5.95 -6.55
N SER A 144 0.31 4.72 -6.45
CA SER A 144 -1.14 4.42 -6.32
C SER A 144 -1.69 4.63 -4.90
N ILE A 145 -0.84 4.56 -3.87
CA ILE A 145 -1.31 4.61 -2.47
C ILE A 145 -2.05 5.93 -2.16
N PRO A 146 -1.54 7.14 -2.49
CA PRO A 146 -2.27 8.36 -2.21
C PRO A 146 -3.67 8.39 -2.83
N VAL A 147 -3.85 7.77 -3.99
CA VAL A 147 -5.15 7.65 -4.66
C VAL A 147 -6.04 6.65 -3.93
N ALA A 148 -5.51 5.50 -3.52
CA ALA A 148 -6.24 4.50 -2.74
C ALA A 148 -6.73 5.08 -1.39
N ASP A 149 -5.89 5.87 -0.72
CA ASP A 149 -6.23 6.53 0.54
C ASP A 149 -7.37 7.55 0.34
N VAL A 150 -7.31 8.35 -0.74
CA VAL A 150 -8.40 9.29 -1.12
C VAL A 150 -9.70 8.52 -1.39
N LEU A 151 -9.63 7.42 -2.14
CA LEU A 151 -10.82 6.59 -2.42
C LEU A 151 -11.37 5.93 -1.15
N THR A 152 -10.52 5.56 -0.21
CA THR A 152 -10.93 5.02 1.08
C THR A 152 -11.70 6.06 1.90
N GLU A 153 -11.19 7.29 2.00
CA GLU A 153 -11.89 8.39 2.68
C GLU A 153 -13.27 8.64 2.04
N LEU A 154 -13.34 8.68 0.70
CA LEU A 154 -14.58 8.96 -0.02
C LEU A 154 -15.58 7.79 0.07
N ILE A 155 -15.13 6.58 -0.19
CA ILE A 155 -16.02 5.42 -0.36
C ILE A 155 -16.31 4.72 0.95
N ALA A 156 -15.32 4.47 1.80
CA ALA A 156 -15.53 3.79 3.07
C ALA A 156 -16.08 4.71 4.17
N HIS A 157 -15.67 5.99 4.16
CA HIS A 157 -15.95 6.93 5.25
C HIS A 157 -16.82 8.12 4.87
N ASN A 158 -17.22 8.26 3.60
CA ASN A 158 -18.04 9.36 3.08
C ASN A 158 -17.42 10.76 3.30
N ARG A 159 -16.10 10.87 3.38
CA ARG A 159 -15.39 12.13 3.56
C ARG A 159 -14.87 12.67 2.24
N VAL A 160 -14.97 13.97 2.03
CA VAL A 160 -14.22 14.66 0.99
C VAL A 160 -12.75 14.73 1.39
N SER A 161 -11.83 14.80 0.43
CA SER A 161 -10.42 14.67 0.72
C SER A 161 -9.61 15.91 0.38
N LEU A 162 -8.68 16.24 1.27
CA LEU A 162 -7.54 17.09 0.99
C LEU A 162 -6.29 16.21 0.92
N LEU A 163 -5.78 15.96 -0.28
CA LEU A 163 -4.56 15.19 -0.49
C LEU A 163 -3.35 16.12 -0.45
N LYS A 164 -2.51 15.97 0.55
CA LYS A 164 -1.17 16.56 0.59
C LYS A 164 -0.18 15.54 0.06
N VAL A 165 0.33 15.77 -1.16
CA VAL A 165 1.27 14.87 -1.84
C VAL A 165 2.61 14.86 -1.10
N ASN A 166 3.26 13.70 -1.03
CA ASN A 166 4.62 13.61 -0.52
C ASN A 166 5.60 14.32 -1.47
N PRO A 167 6.59 15.08 -0.99
CA PRO A 167 7.56 15.76 -1.86
C PRO A 167 8.28 14.84 -2.86
N THR A 168 8.47 13.56 -2.55
CA THR A 168 9.04 12.58 -3.49
C THR A 168 8.17 12.34 -4.73
N GLN A 169 6.90 12.72 -4.67
CA GLN A 169 5.91 12.56 -5.74
C GLN A 169 5.41 13.89 -6.32
N ASP A 170 6.05 15.01 -6.01
CA ASP A 170 5.62 16.33 -6.52
C ASP A 170 5.57 16.40 -8.05
N ALA A 171 6.42 15.64 -8.74
CA ALA A 171 6.41 15.53 -10.21
C ALA A 171 5.16 14.84 -10.77
N LEU A 172 4.47 14.04 -9.94
CA LEU A 172 3.24 13.33 -10.35
C LEU A 172 1.97 14.16 -10.15
N VAL A 173 2.03 15.31 -9.49
CA VAL A 173 0.83 16.13 -9.23
C VAL A 173 0.04 16.44 -10.50
N PRO A 174 0.64 16.84 -11.64
CA PRO A 174 -0.12 17.08 -12.87
C PRO A 174 -0.84 15.83 -13.40
N VAL A 175 -0.25 14.64 -13.19
CA VAL A 175 -0.87 13.36 -13.57
C VAL A 175 -2.01 13.03 -12.63
N PHE A 176 -1.84 13.20 -11.32
CA PHE A 176 -2.90 12.99 -10.34
C PHE A 176 -4.09 13.91 -10.57
N GLU A 177 -3.85 15.19 -10.89
CA GLU A 177 -4.92 16.16 -11.20
C GLU A 177 -5.76 15.71 -12.39
N ARG A 178 -5.14 15.12 -13.42
CA ARG A 178 -5.88 14.60 -14.58
C ARG A 178 -6.54 13.25 -14.32
N ALA A 179 -5.85 12.32 -13.69
CA ALA A 179 -6.41 11.03 -13.33
C ALA A 179 -7.62 11.16 -12.39
N LEU A 180 -7.57 12.13 -11.47
CA LEU A 180 -8.61 12.40 -10.47
C LEU A 180 -9.47 13.63 -10.79
N ALA A 181 -9.42 14.13 -12.04
CA ALA A 181 -10.21 15.28 -12.47
C ALA A 181 -11.70 15.16 -12.10
N PRO A 182 -12.36 13.98 -12.24
CA PRO A 182 -13.75 13.84 -11.83
C PRO A 182 -14.01 14.16 -10.36
N LEU A 183 -13.06 13.86 -9.46
CA LEU A 183 -13.19 14.23 -8.02
C LEU A 183 -12.94 15.71 -7.79
N VAL A 184 -11.96 16.28 -8.48
CA VAL A 184 -11.59 17.70 -8.34
C VAL A 184 -12.72 18.59 -8.83
N GLU A 185 -13.31 18.28 -9.98
CA GLU A 185 -14.43 18.98 -10.60
C GLU A 185 -15.71 18.88 -9.76
N ALA A 186 -15.96 17.71 -9.18
CA ALA A 186 -17.08 17.50 -8.27
C ALA A 186 -16.89 18.17 -6.88
N GLY A 187 -15.73 18.80 -6.62
CA GLY A 187 -15.44 19.41 -5.33
C GLY A 187 -15.16 18.42 -4.19
N LEU A 188 -14.91 17.16 -4.52
CA LEU A 188 -14.67 16.07 -3.56
C LEU A 188 -13.19 15.88 -3.19
N LEU A 189 -12.29 16.47 -3.97
CA LEU A 189 -10.85 16.40 -3.77
C LEU A 189 -10.18 17.75 -4.01
N ARG A 190 -9.19 18.06 -3.17
CA ARG A 190 -8.17 19.06 -3.45
C ARG A 190 -6.79 18.45 -3.28
N ILE A 191 -5.87 18.78 -4.17
CA ILE A 191 -4.49 18.29 -4.16
C ILE A 191 -3.58 19.46 -3.85
N VAL A 192 -2.68 19.28 -2.87
CA VAL A 192 -1.71 20.30 -2.46
C VAL A 192 -0.31 19.70 -2.33
N ARG A 193 0.70 20.52 -2.61
CA ARG A 193 2.12 20.20 -2.37
C ARG A 193 2.55 20.76 -1.04
N GLY A 194 3.70 20.32 -0.56
CA GLY A 194 4.35 20.92 0.60
C GLY A 194 5.13 19.92 1.45
N GLY A 195 6.01 20.43 2.27
CA GLY A 195 6.83 19.68 3.21
C GLY A 195 6.13 19.29 4.51
N GLY A 196 6.93 19.03 5.53
CA GLY A 196 6.44 18.64 6.85
C GLY A 196 5.65 19.76 7.56
N GLU A 197 6.04 21.03 7.36
CA GLU A 197 5.35 22.17 7.93
C GLU A 197 3.92 22.33 7.40
N VAL A 198 3.70 22.11 6.10
CA VAL A 198 2.36 22.12 5.49
C VAL A 198 1.52 20.98 6.08
N GLY A 199 2.11 19.78 6.17
CA GLY A 199 1.45 18.63 6.80
C GLY A 199 1.05 18.89 8.25
N ALA A 200 1.94 19.49 9.04
CA ALA A 200 1.68 19.84 10.44
C ALA A 200 0.60 20.90 10.58
N TYR A 201 0.60 21.93 9.72
CA TYR A 201 -0.44 22.94 9.69
C TYR A 201 -1.81 22.34 9.38
N LEU A 202 -1.89 21.56 8.29
CA LEU A 202 -3.13 20.96 7.84
C LEU A 202 -3.70 19.97 8.86
N SER A 203 -2.86 19.15 9.49
CA SER A 203 -3.30 18.18 10.50
C SER A 203 -4.00 18.84 11.70
N ARG A 204 -3.64 20.08 12.03
CA ARG A 204 -4.23 20.83 13.15
C ARG A 204 -5.37 21.75 12.73
N HIS A 205 -5.56 21.96 11.44
CA HIS A 205 -6.55 22.92 10.94
C HIS A 205 -7.97 22.51 11.33
N GLU A 206 -8.75 23.46 11.88
CA GLU A 206 -10.09 23.21 12.45
C GLU A 206 -11.09 22.54 11.50
N ARG A 207 -10.97 22.79 10.18
CA ARG A 207 -11.86 22.22 9.15
C ARG A 207 -11.49 20.79 8.74
N ILE A 208 -10.46 20.19 9.31
CA ILE A 208 -10.11 18.79 9.09
C ILE A 208 -10.74 17.97 10.21
N ASP A 209 -11.52 16.97 9.83
CA ASP A 209 -12.23 16.10 10.78
C ASP A 209 -11.46 14.80 11.05
N HIS A 210 -10.65 14.36 10.09
CA HIS A 210 -9.88 13.11 10.17
C HIS A 210 -8.52 13.28 9.47
N VAL A 211 -7.49 12.67 10.02
CA VAL A 211 -6.16 12.60 9.39
C VAL A 211 -5.86 11.15 9.03
N HIS A 212 -5.43 10.92 7.80
CA HIS A 212 -4.84 9.65 7.38
C HIS A 212 -3.40 9.87 6.96
N ILE A 213 -2.49 9.00 7.40
CA ILE A 213 -1.09 9.02 6.97
C ILE A 213 -0.63 7.65 6.52
N THR A 214 -0.07 7.58 5.31
CA THR A 214 0.76 6.46 4.87
C THR A 214 2.21 6.93 4.83
N GLY A 215 3.04 6.42 5.77
CA GLY A 215 4.39 6.94 5.91
C GLY A 215 5.22 6.31 7.02
N SER A 216 6.16 7.08 7.58
CA SER A 216 7.03 6.60 8.66
C SER A 216 6.42 6.80 10.03
N GLU A 217 6.72 5.89 10.97
CA GLU A 217 6.40 6.05 12.39
C GLU A 217 6.91 7.39 12.94
N ARG A 218 8.10 7.81 12.52
CA ARG A 218 8.67 9.11 12.93
C ARG A 218 7.77 10.29 12.54
N THR A 219 7.17 10.25 11.34
CA THR A 219 6.26 11.31 10.90
C THR A 219 4.94 11.23 11.65
N PHE A 220 4.41 10.03 11.86
CA PHE A 220 3.23 9.79 12.70
C PHE A 220 3.44 10.34 14.11
N ASP A 221 4.54 9.97 14.75
CA ASP A 221 4.90 10.46 16.10
C ASP A 221 5.00 11.98 16.16
N ALA A 222 5.61 12.61 15.15
CA ALA A 222 5.70 14.08 15.08
C ALA A 222 4.32 14.76 14.96
N ILE A 223 3.37 14.13 14.29
CA ILE A 223 2.00 14.63 14.16
C ILE A 223 1.23 14.44 15.47
N VAL A 224 1.31 13.25 16.05
CA VAL A 224 0.51 12.87 17.22
C VAL A 224 1.07 13.47 18.51
N TRP A 225 2.38 13.41 18.71
CA TRP A 225 3.03 13.76 19.96
C TRP A 225 3.80 15.09 19.90
N GLY A 226 4.16 15.55 18.70
CA GLY A 226 5.01 16.72 18.48
C GLY A 226 6.48 16.37 18.34
N SER A 227 7.39 17.19 18.84
CA SER A 227 8.84 17.00 18.73
C SER A 227 9.56 17.34 20.03
N GLY A 228 10.83 16.88 20.15
CA GLY A 228 11.68 17.13 21.31
C GLY A 228 11.20 16.41 22.59
N ASP A 229 11.71 16.88 23.74
CA ASP A 229 11.43 16.26 25.06
C ASP A 229 9.94 16.30 25.42
N ASP A 230 9.22 17.30 24.94
CA ASP A 230 7.76 17.41 25.13
C ASP A 230 7.01 16.27 24.46
N ALA A 231 7.43 15.84 23.28
CA ALA A 231 6.83 14.69 22.60
C ALA A 231 7.06 13.39 23.37
N VAL A 232 8.26 13.21 23.91
CA VAL A 232 8.60 12.03 24.74
C VAL A 232 7.70 11.98 25.99
N ARG A 233 7.51 13.13 26.66
CA ARG A 233 6.63 13.21 27.84
C ARG A 233 5.19 12.91 27.49
N ARG A 234 4.66 13.52 26.41
CA ARG A 234 3.28 13.30 25.95
C ARG A 234 3.04 11.83 25.59
N LYS A 235 3.97 11.23 24.85
CA LYS A 235 3.86 9.80 24.47
C LYS A 235 3.85 8.89 25.70
N ALA A 236 4.68 9.18 26.71
CA ALA A 236 4.73 8.42 27.95
C ALA A 236 3.48 8.59 28.82
N ALA A 237 2.84 9.76 28.76
CA ALA A 237 1.61 10.08 29.51
C ALA A 237 0.32 9.75 28.76
N ASP A 238 0.41 9.29 27.48
CA ASP A 238 -0.73 9.11 26.57
C ASP A 238 -1.56 10.40 26.40
N GLU A 239 -0.87 11.55 26.27
CA GLU A 239 -1.45 12.88 26.08
C GLU A 239 -1.15 13.42 24.66
N PRO A 240 -1.86 12.98 23.62
CA PRO A 240 -1.55 13.38 22.25
C PRO A 240 -1.76 14.87 22.03
N LEU A 241 -0.85 15.47 21.23
CA LEU A 241 -0.98 16.83 20.74
C LEU A 241 -2.11 16.95 19.69
N LEU A 242 -2.25 15.91 18.86
CA LEU A 242 -3.34 15.83 17.91
C LEU A 242 -4.59 15.28 18.60
N THR A 243 -5.66 16.10 18.64
CA THR A 243 -6.93 15.74 19.27
C THR A 243 -7.95 15.14 18.32
N LYS A 244 -7.63 15.07 17.01
CA LYS A 244 -8.49 14.53 15.97
C LYS A 244 -8.23 13.05 15.77
N PRO A 245 -9.24 12.29 15.30
CA PRO A 245 -9.01 10.90 14.87
C PRO A 245 -7.94 10.82 13.78
N ILE A 246 -7.02 9.89 13.94
CA ILE A 246 -5.97 9.60 12.95
C ILE A 246 -5.92 8.10 12.67
N THR A 247 -5.79 7.76 11.39
CA THR A 247 -5.45 6.42 10.94
C THR A 247 -4.08 6.44 10.28
N ALA A 248 -3.34 5.35 10.37
CA ALA A 248 -1.98 5.28 9.85
C ALA A 248 -1.66 3.92 9.25
N GLU A 249 -0.99 3.96 8.09
CA GLU A 249 -0.31 2.82 7.49
C GLU A 249 1.19 3.10 7.56
N LEU A 250 1.91 2.31 8.37
CA LEU A 250 3.31 2.56 8.69
C LEU A 250 4.21 1.46 8.15
N GLY A 251 5.52 1.63 8.32
CA GLY A 251 6.50 0.62 7.95
C GLY A 251 6.46 -0.63 8.85
N GLY A 252 6.94 -1.74 8.32
CA GLY A 252 7.02 -3.01 9.04
C GLY A 252 8.30 -3.78 8.73
N VAL A 253 8.55 -4.87 9.45
CA VAL A 253 9.68 -5.79 9.24
C VAL A 253 9.33 -6.87 8.24
N SER A 254 8.08 -7.27 8.17
CA SER A 254 7.54 -8.29 7.24
C SER A 254 8.42 -9.56 7.21
N PRO A 255 8.50 -10.33 8.30
CA PRO A 255 9.32 -11.54 8.33
C PRO A 255 8.79 -12.59 7.36
N VAL A 256 9.70 -13.17 6.57
CA VAL A 256 9.42 -14.30 5.70
C VAL A 256 9.78 -15.59 6.45
N ILE A 257 8.78 -16.42 6.75
CA ILE A 257 8.96 -17.67 7.48
C ILE A 257 8.98 -18.82 6.47
N VAL A 258 10.13 -19.46 6.33
CA VAL A 258 10.31 -20.64 5.45
C VAL A 258 10.02 -21.89 6.25
N VAL A 259 8.93 -22.57 5.92
CA VAL A 259 8.52 -23.81 6.59
C VAL A 259 9.27 -24.98 5.95
N PRO A 260 10.01 -25.80 6.73
CA PRO A 260 10.69 -26.98 6.22
C PRO A 260 9.74 -27.98 5.53
N GLY A 261 10.18 -28.54 4.45
CA GLY A 261 9.45 -29.55 3.70
C GLY A 261 10.36 -30.25 2.68
N PRO A 262 9.88 -31.28 2.00
CA PRO A 262 10.59 -31.92 0.91
C PRO A 262 10.40 -31.12 -0.39
N TRP A 263 11.09 -29.98 -0.51
CA TRP A 263 11.00 -29.11 -1.68
C TRP A 263 11.83 -29.67 -2.83
N THR A 264 11.29 -29.57 -4.04
CA THR A 264 12.05 -29.85 -5.26
C THR A 264 13.07 -28.74 -5.53
N GLU A 265 14.03 -28.97 -6.40
CA GLU A 265 14.98 -27.93 -6.83
C GLU A 265 14.27 -26.74 -7.49
N ALA A 266 13.19 -26.99 -8.21
CA ALA A 266 12.35 -25.95 -8.82
C ALA A 266 11.62 -25.13 -7.74
N ASP A 267 11.11 -25.75 -6.68
CA ASP A 267 10.48 -25.04 -5.57
C ASP A 267 11.49 -24.14 -4.84
N LEU A 268 12.71 -24.68 -4.57
CA LEU A 268 13.79 -23.92 -3.94
C LEU A 268 14.14 -22.66 -4.74
N ALA A 269 14.30 -22.81 -6.06
CA ALA A 269 14.62 -21.71 -6.96
C ALA A 269 13.48 -20.67 -7.00
N PHE A 270 12.24 -21.12 -7.24
CA PHE A 270 11.06 -20.24 -7.36
C PHE A 270 10.81 -19.46 -6.07
N GLN A 271 10.81 -20.13 -4.93
CA GLN A 271 10.55 -19.46 -3.65
C GLN A 271 11.69 -18.50 -3.25
N ALA A 272 12.93 -18.81 -3.62
CA ALA A 272 14.05 -17.90 -3.40
C ALA A 272 13.94 -16.64 -4.26
N GLU A 273 13.55 -16.75 -5.54
CA GLU A 273 13.26 -15.60 -6.40
C GLU A 273 12.09 -14.79 -5.88
N HIS A 274 11.04 -15.45 -5.38
CA HIS A 274 9.90 -14.78 -4.77
C HIS A 274 10.32 -13.96 -3.53
N VAL A 275 11.13 -14.54 -2.64
CA VAL A 275 11.68 -13.82 -1.46
C VAL A 275 12.56 -12.64 -1.90
N ALA A 276 13.42 -12.82 -2.90
CA ALA A 276 14.22 -11.72 -3.45
C ALA A 276 13.34 -10.60 -4.00
N THR A 277 12.26 -10.94 -4.72
CA THR A 277 11.28 -9.97 -5.23
C THR A 277 10.60 -9.21 -4.09
N MET A 278 10.10 -9.91 -3.05
CA MET A 278 9.49 -9.29 -1.87
C MET A 278 10.43 -8.31 -1.16
N ARG A 279 11.74 -8.53 -1.22
CA ARG A 279 12.74 -7.65 -0.62
C ARG A 279 13.14 -6.48 -1.51
N LEU A 280 13.31 -6.70 -2.81
CA LEU A 280 14.00 -5.76 -3.71
C LEU A 280 13.07 -4.92 -4.58
N GLN A 281 11.81 -5.31 -4.73
CA GLN A 281 10.81 -4.51 -5.44
C GLN A 281 10.78 -3.09 -4.86
N ASN A 282 10.73 -2.08 -5.73
CA ASN A 282 10.81 -0.66 -5.38
C ASN A 282 12.06 -0.29 -4.55
N ALA A 283 13.22 -0.92 -4.81
CA ALA A 283 14.45 -0.81 -4.02
C ALA A 283 14.26 -1.16 -2.52
N GLY A 284 13.28 -2.01 -2.20
CA GLY A 284 12.93 -2.34 -0.82
C GLY A 284 12.18 -1.24 -0.05
N HIS A 285 11.74 -0.18 -0.73
CA HIS A 285 10.97 0.91 -0.12
C HIS A 285 9.47 0.62 -0.11
N ASN A 286 9.09 -0.53 0.44
CA ASN A 286 7.70 -0.92 0.66
C ASN A 286 7.46 -1.20 2.14
N CYS A 287 6.29 -0.86 2.64
CA CYS A 287 5.87 -1.17 4.02
C CYS A 287 5.85 -2.69 4.30
N VAL A 288 5.64 -3.50 3.25
CA VAL A 288 5.61 -4.97 3.28
C VAL A 288 6.90 -5.62 2.75
N ALA A 289 7.99 -4.89 2.56
CA ALA A 289 9.25 -5.45 2.08
C ALA A 289 9.79 -6.49 3.09
N GLY A 290 10.07 -7.71 2.64
CA GLY A 290 10.64 -8.76 3.47
C GLY A 290 12.04 -8.37 3.96
N GLN A 291 12.22 -8.14 5.25
CA GLN A 291 13.49 -7.69 5.83
C GLN A 291 14.21 -8.80 6.59
N VAL A 292 13.48 -9.81 7.04
CA VAL A 292 14.02 -10.94 7.81
C VAL A 292 13.51 -12.23 7.19
N VAL A 293 14.43 -13.16 6.95
CA VAL A 293 14.08 -14.53 6.53
C VAL A 293 14.36 -15.48 7.69
N VAL A 294 13.31 -16.12 8.17
CA VAL A 294 13.38 -17.12 9.26
C VAL A 294 13.42 -18.50 8.64
N VAL A 295 14.51 -19.22 8.83
CA VAL A 295 14.73 -20.57 8.29
C VAL A 295 15.11 -21.50 9.44
N SER A 296 14.52 -22.71 9.48
CA SER A 296 14.88 -23.71 10.48
C SER A 296 16.34 -24.13 10.34
N ARG A 297 17.06 -24.15 11.46
CA ARG A 297 18.46 -24.59 11.52
C ARG A 297 18.62 -26.04 11.05
N ASP A 298 17.66 -26.87 11.35
CA ASP A 298 17.72 -28.32 11.15
C ASP A 298 17.11 -28.77 9.81
N TRP A 299 16.66 -27.82 8.96
CA TRP A 299 16.14 -28.15 7.65
C TRP A 299 17.28 -28.57 6.69
N PRO A 300 17.30 -29.81 6.18
CA PRO A 300 18.42 -30.31 5.37
C PRO A 300 18.68 -29.51 4.09
N GLN A 301 17.64 -28.86 3.52
CA GLN A 301 17.75 -28.08 2.29
C GLN A 301 18.04 -26.59 2.55
N ARG A 302 18.27 -26.19 3.80
CA ARG A 302 18.51 -24.78 4.18
C ARG A 302 19.62 -24.11 3.36
N GLU A 303 20.78 -24.76 3.21
CA GLU A 303 21.89 -24.16 2.49
C GLU A 303 21.64 -24.06 0.99
N ALA A 304 20.91 -25.03 0.41
CA ALA A 304 20.48 -24.98 -0.98
C ALA A 304 19.54 -23.79 -1.21
N PHE A 305 18.53 -23.62 -0.36
CA PHE A 305 17.61 -22.46 -0.40
C PHE A 305 18.36 -21.14 -0.29
N LEU A 306 19.24 -20.98 0.71
CA LEU A 306 20.02 -19.76 0.89
C LEU A 306 20.97 -19.50 -0.29
N GLY A 307 21.48 -20.56 -0.92
CA GLY A 307 22.26 -20.47 -2.16
C GLY A 307 21.45 -19.91 -3.32
N HIS A 308 20.21 -20.39 -3.53
CA HIS A 308 19.29 -19.84 -4.52
C HIS A 308 18.93 -18.37 -4.21
N LEU A 309 18.65 -18.06 -2.95
CA LEU A 309 18.31 -16.69 -2.55
C LEU A 309 19.46 -15.70 -2.84
N ARG A 310 20.70 -16.06 -2.52
CA ARG A 310 21.87 -15.24 -2.84
C ARG A 310 22.02 -15.02 -4.35
N ARG A 311 21.82 -16.09 -5.16
CA ARG A 311 21.85 -15.97 -6.63
C ARG A 311 20.74 -15.09 -7.17
N ALA A 312 19.51 -15.25 -6.69
CA ALA A 312 18.38 -14.43 -7.10
C ALA A 312 18.61 -12.94 -6.78
N MET A 313 19.10 -12.63 -5.57
CA MET A 313 19.44 -11.26 -5.19
C MET A 313 20.56 -10.67 -6.08
N ALA A 314 21.61 -11.46 -6.38
CA ALA A 314 22.72 -11.00 -7.21
C ALA A 314 22.32 -10.81 -8.69
N ALA A 315 21.33 -11.54 -9.18
CA ALA A 315 20.82 -11.42 -10.55
C ALA A 315 19.85 -10.24 -10.76
N THR A 316 19.38 -9.63 -9.69
CA THR A 316 18.46 -8.50 -9.78
C THR A 316 19.14 -7.28 -10.41
N PRO A 317 18.53 -6.60 -11.40
CA PRO A 317 19.08 -5.39 -11.98
C PRO A 317 19.37 -4.33 -10.91
N SER A 318 20.56 -3.74 -10.96
CA SER A 318 20.91 -2.66 -10.05
C SER A 318 20.08 -1.41 -10.32
N ARG A 319 19.83 -0.62 -9.28
CA ARG A 319 19.15 0.66 -9.38
C ARG A 319 19.74 1.65 -8.39
N GLU A 320 19.63 2.92 -8.72
CA GLU A 320 20.07 3.98 -7.82
C GLU A 320 19.21 4.05 -6.56
N VAL A 321 19.84 4.48 -5.48
CA VAL A 321 19.14 4.81 -4.23
C VAL A 321 18.42 6.14 -4.41
N TRP A 322 17.10 6.12 -4.36
CA TRP A 322 16.27 7.29 -4.66
C TRP A 322 15.49 7.83 -3.47
N TYR A 323 15.19 6.99 -2.48
CA TYR A 323 14.31 7.39 -1.35
C TYR A 323 15.11 8.15 -0.29
N PRO A 324 14.58 9.26 0.25
CA PRO A 324 15.29 10.08 1.25
C PRO A 324 15.76 9.29 2.47
N GLY A 325 17.02 9.50 2.86
CA GLY A 325 17.66 8.86 4.01
C GLY A 325 18.13 7.41 3.77
N SER A 326 17.99 6.87 2.56
CA SER A 326 18.42 5.48 2.28
C SER A 326 19.93 5.33 2.27
N SER A 327 20.68 6.31 1.72
CA SER A 327 22.13 6.31 1.74
C SER A 327 22.70 6.31 3.16
N ASP A 328 22.12 7.11 4.05
CA ASP A 328 22.53 7.16 5.45
C ASP A 328 22.30 5.84 6.16
N ARG A 329 21.12 5.21 5.90
CA ARG A 329 20.81 3.89 6.44
C ARG A 329 21.75 2.81 5.93
N LEU A 330 22.07 2.83 4.64
CA LEU A 330 23.04 1.89 4.05
C LEU A 330 24.40 2.05 4.71
N SER A 331 24.87 3.29 4.90
CA SER A 331 26.14 3.59 5.57
C SER A 331 26.12 3.09 7.03
N ALA A 332 25.01 3.30 7.76
CA ALA A 332 24.86 2.83 9.13
C ALA A 332 24.86 1.28 9.22
N VAL A 333 24.17 0.60 8.28
CA VAL A 333 24.18 -0.88 8.23
C VAL A 333 25.57 -1.41 7.91
N ARG A 334 26.31 -0.80 6.99
CA ARG A 334 27.69 -1.18 6.68
C ARG A 334 28.61 -1.03 7.90
N ALA A 335 28.46 0.06 8.63
CA ALA A 335 29.25 0.31 9.84
C ALA A 335 28.91 -0.71 10.96
N ALA A 336 27.63 -1.09 11.11
CA ALA A 336 27.17 -2.04 12.11
C ALA A 336 27.51 -3.50 11.76
N HIS A 337 27.70 -3.82 10.49
CA HIS A 337 27.90 -5.19 9.99
C HIS A 337 29.10 -5.26 9.04
N PRO A 338 30.32 -5.02 9.50
CA PRO A 338 31.53 -4.97 8.65
C PRO A 338 31.82 -6.31 7.97
N ASP A 339 31.39 -7.43 8.56
CA ASP A 339 31.60 -8.80 8.05
C ASP A 339 30.47 -9.27 7.12
N ALA A 340 29.48 -8.43 6.83
CA ALA A 340 28.39 -8.79 5.94
C ALA A 340 28.90 -9.02 4.50
N ALA A 341 28.33 -10.01 3.84
CA ALA A 341 28.57 -10.21 2.41
C ALA A 341 27.76 -9.18 1.59
N TRP A 342 28.43 -8.46 0.74
CA TRP A 342 27.85 -7.45 -0.15
C TRP A 342 27.89 -7.94 -1.59
N SER A 343 26.79 -7.79 -2.33
CA SER A 343 26.76 -7.97 -3.77
C SER A 343 27.34 -6.72 -4.46
N ASP A 344 27.91 -6.89 -5.65
CA ASP A 344 28.43 -5.82 -6.50
C ASP A 344 29.43 -4.86 -5.82
N GLY A 345 30.34 -5.40 -5.01
CA GLY A 345 31.31 -4.59 -4.28
C GLY A 345 30.67 -3.61 -3.31
N GLY A 346 29.42 -3.88 -2.88
CA GLY A 346 28.70 -3.07 -1.91
C GLY A 346 27.97 -1.85 -2.49
N ARG A 347 27.61 -1.89 -3.75
CA ARG A 347 26.80 -0.86 -4.40
C ARG A 347 25.31 -1.08 -4.21
#